data_c152800d38b434fe8a4ab610d14a2364
#
_entry.id   c152800d38b434fe8a4ab610d14a2364
#
_cell.length_a   1.000
_cell.length_b   1.000
_cell.length_c   1.000
_cell.angle_alpha   90.00
_cell.angle_beta   90.00
_cell.angle_gamma   90.00
#
_symmetry.space_group_name_H-M   'P 1'
#
loop_
_entity.id
_entity.type
_entity.pdbx_description
1 polymer ?
#
loop_
_entity_poly.entity_id
_entity_poly.type
_entity_poly.pdbx_seq_one_letter_code
_entity_poly.pdbx_strand_id
1 'polypeptide(L)'
;MKTTVKELMQESGVAFGTSGARGLVSAMTDRVCYGYTAGFLGYMTEQGEFAPGGEVALAGDLRPSTPRILAACARAVRDMGGIPVFCGYVPTPALALFAFARGIPSLMVTGSHIPADRNGIKFYRSAGEVLKEDEAGMSRQVVDLGEDRFGADGMLAIPETLPAVTDVEDAYVRRYIDHFGAGALSGKRVGVYQHSAVGRDVLARILTELGAEIELLGRSETFVPVDTEAIRPEDVVLAREWAAQYGFDAIVSTDGDSDRPLIADETGKWLRGDVLGILCSARVGATSVVTPVSSNTAVEKSGLFGAVVRTRIGSPYVISAMQGELAAGSAVVVGYEANGGFLLGSAIPGKTEGSATRALPTRDAVLPMLAVLTAPAPSVSAQLADLPQRFTFSDRVTPFPPEASARLFGELSAGDEAAQLALQSKLFAEFAGEAVAIDRTDGLRATFAKGGVIHLRGSGNAPELRCYTESESEAEAVALNASAVKAIRALLGLD
;
A
#
# COMPACT_ATOMS: atom_id res chain seq x y z
N MET A 1 -29.79 -17.97 -9.05
CA MET A 1 -29.03 -17.66 -10.29
C MET A 1 -27.55 -17.90 -10.01
N LYS A 2 -26.90 -18.78 -10.80
CA LYS A 2 -25.47 -19.08 -10.65
C LYS A 2 -24.67 -18.29 -11.68
N THR A 3 -23.51 -17.77 -11.29
CA THR A 3 -22.56 -17.06 -12.15
C THR A 3 -21.14 -17.28 -11.62
N THR A 4 -20.14 -17.04 -12.44
CA THR A 4 -18.76 -17.01 -11.98
C THR A 4 -18.36 -15.62 -11.48
N VAL A 5 -17.38 -15.53 -10.58
CA VAL A 5 -16.82 -14.22 -10.18
C VAL A 5 -16.28 -13.47 -11.39
N LYS A 6 -15.70 -14.17 -12.37
CA LYS A 6 -15.21 -13.58 -13.63
C LYS A 6 -16.34 -12.91 -14.46
N GLU A 7 -17.48 -13.58 -14.59
CA GLU A 7 -18.65 -13.00 -15.27
C GLU A 7 -19.18 -11.78 -14.51
N LEU A 8 -19.24 -11.87 -13.17
CA LEU A 8 -19.66 -10.76 -12.32
C LEU A 8 -18.72 -9.54 -12.46
N MET A 9 -17.39 -9.77 -12.60
CA MET A 9 -16.42 -8.72 -12.93
C MET A 9 -16.75 -8.02 -14.25
N GLN A 10 -17.02 -8.81 -15.28
CA GLN A 10 -17.31 -8.29 -16.64
C GLN A 10 -18.62 -7.49 -16.67
N GLU A 11 -19.64 -7.98 -15.98
CA GLU A 11 -20.95 -7.32 -15.92
C GLU A 11 -20.91 -6.00 -15.14
N SER A 12 -20.20 -5.98 -14.00
CA SER A 12 -20.20 -4.85 -13.06
C SER A 12 -19.10 -3.81 -13.34
N GLY A 13 -18.01 -4.20 -14.00
CA GLY A 13 -16.82 -3.38 -14.11
C GLY A 13 -16.02 -3.25 -12.79
N VAL A 14 -16.44 -3.95 -11.72
CA VAL A 14 -15.64 -4.10 -10.51
C VAL A 14 -14.59 -5.17 -10.76
N ALA A 15 -13.32 -4.86 -10.59
CA ALA A 15 -12.24 -5.76 -10.97
C ALA A 15 -11.15 -5.84 -9.90
N PHE A 16 -10.37 -6.93 -9.92
CA PHE A 16 -9.15 -7.00 -9.11
C PHE A 16 -8.13 -5.96 -9.58
N GLY A 17 -7.69 -5.13 -8.64
CA GLY A 17 -6.64 -4.14 -8.84
C GLY A 17 -5.28 -4.64 -8.36
N THR A 18 -4.45 -3.74 -7.85
CA THR A 18 -3.15 -4.10 -7.24
C THR A 18 -3.35 -4.91 -5.96
N SER A 19 -4.37 -4.58 -5.17
CA SER A 19 -4.75 -5.30 -3.94
C SER A 19 -6.27 -5.28 -3.81
N GLY A 20 -6.92 -6.45 -3.91
CA GLY A 20 -8.35 -6.63 -3.79
C GLY A 20 -9.18 -6.13 -4.99
N ALA A 21 -10.51 -6.30 -4.88
CA ALA A 21 -11.47 -5.84 -5.87
C ALA A 21 -11.83 -4.38 -5.65
N ARG A 22 -11.93 -3.58 -6.73
CA ARG A 22 -12.25 -2.15 -6.70
C ARG A 22 -13.21 -1.75 -7.80
N GLY A 23 -14.06 -0.76 -7.52
CA GLY A 23 -14.98 -0.21 -8.49
C GLY A 23 -15.63 1.10 -8.04
N LEU A 24 -16.46 1.69 -8.92
CA LEU A 24 -17.35 2.76 -8.52
C LEU A 24 -18.34 2.25 -7.47
N VAL A 25 -18.68 3.06 -6.47
CA VAL A 25 -19.66 2.70 -5.43
C VAL A 25 -21.02 2.31 -6.04
N SER A 26 -21.42 2.95 -7.15
CA SER A 26 -22.63 2.60 -7.88
C SER A 26 -22.60 1.22 -8.56
N ALA A 27 -21.39 0.73 -8.91
CA ALA A 27 -21.18 -0.59 -9.49
C ALA A 27 -20.97 -1.68 -8.41
N MET A 28 -20.51 -1.30 -7.25
CA MET A 28 -20.34 -2.17 -6.08
C MET A 28 -21.67 -2.39 -5.35
N THR A 29 -22.69 -2.90 -6.07
CA THR A 29 -23.97 -3.28 -5.45
C THR A 29 -23.80 -4.39 -4.42
N ASP A 30 -24.79 -4.64 -3.57
CA ASP A 30 -24.73 -5.71 -2.58
C ASP A 30 -24.58 -7.08 -3.26
N ARG A 31 -25.22 -7.28 -4.43
CA ARG A 31 -25.09 -8.48 -5.26
C ARG A 31 -23.63 -8.71 -5.69
N VAL A 32 -22.93 -7.65 -6.09
CA VAL A 32 -21.53 -7.73 -6.52
C VAL A 32 -20.62 -8.03 -5.32
N CYS A 33 -20.77 -7.29 -4.22
CA CYS A 33 -19.96 -7.48 -3.01
C CYS A 33 -20.17 -8.86 -2.38
N TYR A 34 -21.42 -9.34 -2.35
CA TYR A 34 -21.78 -10.69 -1.94
C TYR A 34 -21.07 -11.73 -2.83
N GLY A 35 -21.15 -11.58 -4.16
CA GLY A 35 -20.57 -12.55 -5.08
C GLY A 35 -19.05 -12.66 -4.96
N TYR A 36 -18.35 -11.53 -4.79
CA TYR A 36 -16.92 -11.54 -4.53
C TYR A 36 -16.57 -12.23 -3.20
N THR A 37 -17.34 -11.97 -2.15
CA THR A 37 -17.13 -12.59 -0.83
C THR A 37 -17.40 -14.10 -0.87
N ALA A 38 -18.50 -14.52 -1.51
CA ALA A 38 -18.82 -15.93 -1.67
C ALA A 38 -17.77 -16.66 -2.52
N GLY A 39 -17.29 -16.02 -3.59
CA GLY A 39 -16.21 -16.58 -4.41
C GLY A 39 -14.88 -16.68 -3.65
N PHE A 40 -14.54 -15.69 -2.84
CA PHE A 40 -13.37 -15.77 -1.94
C PHE A 40 -13.50 -16.95 -0.97
N LEU A 41 -14.62 -17.09 -0.27
CA LEU A 41 -14.83 -18.18 0.68
C LEU A 41 -14.89 -19.55 0.01
N GLY A 42 -15.45 -19.64 -1.20
CA GLY A 42 -15.40 -20.84 -2.03
C GLY A 42 -13.95 -21.26 -2.31
N TYR A 43 -13.12 -20.31 -2.71
CA TYR A 43 -11.69 -20.57 -2.92
C TYR A 43 -10.95 -20.91 -1.62
N MET A 44 -11.23 -20.24 -0.52
CA MET A 44 -10.65 -20.60 0.79
C MET A 44 -11.06 -22.00 1.23
N THR A 45 -12.26 -22.45 0.88
CA THR A 45 -12.69 -23.84 1.12
C THR A 45 -11.86 -24.83 0.31
N GLU A 46 -11.60 -24.55 -0.96
CA GLU A 46 -10.71 -25.38 -1.80
C GLU A 46 -9.28 -25.44 -1.25
N GLN A 47 -8.80 -24.36 -0.65
CA GLN A 47 -7.48 -24.31 -0.02
C GLN A 47 -7.42 -24.91 1.39
N GLY A 48 -8.57 -25.33 1.96
CA GLY A 48 -8.65 -25.84 3.32
C GLY A 48 -8.53 -24.79 4.43
N GLU A 49 -8.71 -23.51 4.08
CA GLU A 49 -8.58 -22.37 5.01
C GLU A 49 -9.95 -21.86 5.52
N PHE A 50 -11.04 -22.39 4.99
CA PHE A 50 -12.39 -22.11 5.45
C PHE A 50 -13.28 -23.36 5.39
N ALA A 51 -14.19 -23.50 6.35
CA ALA A 51 -15.23 -24.53 6.36
C ALA A 51 -16.50 -23.96 7.03
N PRO A 52 -17.70 -24.54 6.80
CA PRO A 52 -18.91 -24.17 7.52
C PRO A 52 -18.69 -24.19 9.05
N GLY A 53 -19.18 -23.16 9.74
CA GLY A 53 -18.92 -22.90 11.16
C GLY A 53 -17.63 -22.10 11.42
N GLY A 54 -16.78 -21.88 10.41
CA GLY A 54 -15.57 -21.08 10.53
C GLY A 54 -15.85 -19.58 10.66
N GLU A 55 -15.00 -18.88 11.41
CA GLU A 55 -15.06 -17.44 11.56
C GLU A 55 -14.43 -16.73 10.36
N VAL A 56 -14.96 -15.55 10.00
CA VAL A 56 -14.40 -14.63 8.98
C VAL A 56 -14.42 -13.22 9.56
N ALA A 57 -13.26 -12.60 9.71
CA ALA A 57 -13.16 -11.25 10.25
C ALA A 57 -13.49 -10.21 9.20
N LEU A 58 -14.24 -9.17 9.58
CA LEU A 58 -14.70 -8.08 8.72
C LEU A 58 -14.35 -6.75 9.37
N ALA A 59 -13.76 -5.84 8.62
CA ALA A 59 -13.55 -4.46 9.02
C ALA A 59 -13.69 -3.50 7.84
N GLY A 60 -13.73 -2.21 8.10
CA GLY A 60 -13.78 -1.21 7.04
C GLY A 60 -13.20 0.14 7.43
N ASP A 61 -13.03 1.01 6.43
CA ASP A 61 -12.65 2.40 6.57
C ASP A 61 -13.87 3.32 6.80
N LEU A 62 -13.65 4.63 6.90
CA LEU A 62 -14.70 5.63 7.18
C LEU A 62 -15.40 6.15 5.93
N ARG A 63 -15.37 5.45 4.79
CA ARG A 63 -16.12 5.84 3.59
C ARG A 63 -17.62 5.66 3.81
N PRO A 64 -18.47 6.57 3.32
CA PRO A 64 -19.92 6.47 3.48
C PRO A 64 -20.53 5.17 2.97
N SER A 65 -19.92 4.54 1.95
CA SER A 65 -20.39 3.28 1.35
C SER A 65 -19.97 2.03 2.11
N THR A 66 -18.98 2.12 3.00
CA THR A 66 -18.38 0.99 3.70
C THR A 66 -19.38 0.19 4.55
N PRO A 67 -20.30 0.80 5.34
CA PRO A 67 -21.26 0.04 6.16
C PRO A 67 -22.15 -0.90 5.33
N ARG A 68 -22.65 -0.41 4.19
CA ARG A 68 -23.49 -1.20 3.28
C ARG A 68 -22.73 -2.38 2.68
N ILE A 69 -21.50 -2.13 2.21
CA ILE A 69 -20.66 -3.18 1.61
C ILE A 69 -20.32 -4.25 2.66
N LEU A 70 -19.98 -3.85 3.89
CA LEU A 70 -19.75 -4.77 5.01
C LEU A 70 -20.96 -5.65 5.27
N ALA A 71 -22.17 -5.10 5.24
CA ALA A 71 -23.40 -5.86 5.44
C ALA A 71 -23.57 -6.92 4.34
N ALA A 72 -23.33 -6.58 3.07
CA ALA A 72 -23.37 -7.54 1.97
C ALA A 72 -22.31 -8.66 2.11
N CYS A 73 -21.10 -8.32 2.57
CA CYS A 73 -20.05 -9.31 2.89
C CYS A 73 -20.48 -10.22 4.05
N ALA A 74 -21.00 -9.65 5.13
CA ALA A 74 -21.49 -10.44 6.29
C ALA A 74 -22.60 -11.42 5.91
N ARG A 75 -23.51 -10.98 5.02
CA ARG A 75 -24.54 -11.87 4.48
C ARG A 75 -23.94 -13.03 3.70
N ALA A 76 -22.97 -12.78 2.84
CA ALA A 76 -22.29 -13.83 2.09
C ALA A 76 -21.59 -14.82 3.02
N VAL A 77 -20.90 -14.34 4.07
CA VAL A 77 -20.27 -15.20 5.07
C VAL A 77 -21.29 -16.14 5.72
N ARG A 78 -22.47 -15.62 6.16
CA ARG A 78 -23.53 -16.45 6.77
C ARG A 78 -24.10 -17.47 5.79
N ASP A 79 -24.38 -17.05 4.57
CA ASP A 79 -24.95 -17.93 3.54
C ASP A 79 -23.97 -19.05 3.12
N MET A 80 -22.65 -18.80 3.23
CA MET A 80 -21.60 -19.81 3.06
C MET A 80 -21.40 -20.69 4.33
N GLY A 81 -22.25 -20.52 5.35
CA GLY A 81 -22.22 -21.26 6.60
C GLY A 81 -21.19 -20.76 7.62
N GLY A 82 -20.55 -19.62 7.38
CA GLY A 82 -19.56 -19.03 8.27
C GLY A 82 -20.14 -18.10 9.32
N ILE A 83 -19.29 -17.67 10.24
CA ILE A 83 -19.61 -16.74 11.33
C ILE A 83 -18.88 -15.42 11.07
N PRO A 84 -19.58 -14.33 10.69
CA PRO A 84 -18.93 -13.03 10.52
C PRO A 84 -18.54 -12.44 11.88
N VAL A 85 -17.28 -12.06 12.03
CA VAL A 85 -16.72 -11.36 13.20
C VAL A 85 -16.47 -9.92 12.78
N PHE A 86 -17.31 -9.00 13.21
CA PHE A 86 -17.16 -7.58 12.87
C PHE A 86 -16.17 -6.90 13.82
N CYS A 87 -15.05 -6.45 13.28
CA CYS A 87 -13.97 -5.80 14.02
C CYS A 87 -14.12 -4.28 14.07
N GLY A 88 -15.20 -3.73 13.52
CA GLY A 88 -15.43 -2.27 13.50
C GLY A 88 -14.73 -1.55 12.32
N TYR A 89 -14.55 -0.26 12.52
CA TYR A 89 -13.83 0.61 11.58
C TYR A 89 -12.42 0.83 12.14
N VAL A 90 -11.46 0.03 11.67
CA VAL A 90 -10.11 -0.07 12.24
C VAL A 90 -9.05 -0.07 11.14
N PRO A 91 -7.77 0.24 11.45
CA PRO A 91 -6.67 0.09 10.49
C PRO A 91 -6.63 -1.29 9.84
N THR A 92 -6.35 -1.32 8.54
CA THR A 92 -6.11 -2.56 7.80
C THR A 92 -5.15 -3.52 8.52
N PRO A 93 -3.96 -3.08 9.01
CA PRO A 93 -3.04 -3.95 9.74
C PRO A 93 -3.58 -4.45 11.10
N ALA A 94 -4.50 -3.73 11.74
CA ALA A 94 -5.13 -4.20 12.99
C ALA A 94 -6.06 -5.39 12.74
N LEU A 95 -6.88 -5.33 11.67
CA LEU A 95 -7.68 -6.46 11.22
C LEU A 95 -6.80 -7.67 10.87
N ALA A 96 -5.74 -7.44 10.08
CA ALA A 96 -4.83 -8.51 9.65
C ALA A 96 -4.13 -9.17 10.84
N LEU A 97 -3.64 -8.38 11.81
CA LEU A 97 -3.02 -8.88 13.03
C LEU A 97 -3.96 -9.81 13.80
N PHE A 98 -5.21 -9.38 13.97
CA PHE A 98 -6.24 -10.17 14.65
C PHE A 98 -6.54 -11.48 13.90
N ALA A 99 -6.78 -11.40 12.60
CA ALA A 99 -7.16 -12.54 11.77
C ALA A 99 -6.02 -13.58 11.66
N PHE A 100 -4.78 -13.12 11.43
CA PHE A 100 -3.60 -14.00 11.35
C PHE A 100 -3.31 -14.69 12.70
N ALA A 101 -3.50 -14.00 13.83
CA ALA A 101 -3.33 -14.59 15.15
C ALA A 101 -4.34 -15.71 15.43
N ARG A 102 -5.53 -15.67 14.81
CA ARG A 102 -6.58 -16.67 14.92
C ARG A 102 -6.55 -17.73 13.80
N GLY A 103 -5.74 -17.53 12.76
CA GLY A 103 -5.68 -18.39 11.59
C GLY A 103 -7.00 -18.39 10.79
N ILE A 104 -7.68 -17.24 10.68
CA ILE A 104 -8.98 -17.09 10.00
C ILE A 104 -8.88 -16.15 8.79
N PRO A 105 -9.67 -16.36 7.72
CA PRO A 105 -9.79 -15.43 6.62
C PRO A 105 -10.37 -14.08 7.06
N SER A 106 -10.03 -13.01 6.35
CA SER A 106 -10.60 -11.69 6.65
C SER A 106 -10.81 -10.80 5.41
N LEU A 107 -11.67 -9.81 5.57
CA LEU A 107 -12.07 -8.86 4.53
C LEU A 107 -11.99 -7.44 5.08
N MET A 108 -11.25 -6.57 4.37
CA MET A 108 -11.21 -5.15 4.64
C MET A 108 -11.95 -4.38 3.55
N VAL A 109 -13.04 -3.72 3.91
CA VAL A 109 -13.80 -2.86 2.98
C VAL A 109 -13.17 -1.47 2.98
N THR A 110 -12.47 -1.15 1.90
CA THR A 110 -11.74 0.10 1.75
C THR A 110 -11.40 0.42 0.29
N GLY A 111 -11.39 1.70 -0.03
CA GLY A 111 -10.80 2.23 -1.26
C GLY A 111 -9.38 2.77 -1.05
N SER A 112 -8.79 2.66 0.17
CA SER A 112 -7.48 3.23 0.53
C SER A 112 -7.44 4.76 0.26
N HIS A 113 -6.58 5.23 -0.64
CA HIS A 113 -6.35 6.64 -0.96
C HIS A 113 -7.23 7.20 -2.11
N ILE A 114 -8.01 6.36 -2.79
CA ILE A 114 -8.82 6.82 -3.96
C ILE A 114 -10.05 7.62 -3.52
N PRO A 115 -10.65 8.44 -4.41
CA PRO A 115 -11.82 9.26 -4.08
C PRO A 115 -13.02 8.47 -3.53
N ALA A 116 -13.93 9.18 -2.83
CA ALA A 116 -15.06 8.57 -2.09
C ALA A 116 -16.15 7.96 -2.98
N ASP A 117 -16.20 8.31 -4.28
CA ASP A 117 -17.08 7.70 -5.27
C ASP A 117 -16.69 6.26 -5.66
N ARG A 118 -15.57 5.79 -5.15
CA ARG A 118 -15.03 4.44 -5.31
C ARG A 118 -14.86 3.76 -3.96
N ASN A 119 -14.89 2.43 -3.97
CA ASN A 119 -14.56 1.60 -2.81
C ASN A 119 -13.95 0.28 -3.28
N GLY A 120 -13.64 -0.61 -2.36
CA GLY A 120 -13.08 -1.92 -2.64
C GLY A 120 -13.24 -2.91 -1.50
N ILE A 121 -12.78 -4.13 -1.75
CA ILE A 121 -12.69 -5.20 -0.76
C ILE A 121 -11.29 -5.80 -0.90
N LYS A 122 -10.46 -5.67 0.13
CA LYS A 122 -9.20 -6.41 0.26
C LYS A 122 -9.49 -7.75 0.92
N PHE A 123 -8.86 -8.80 0.42
CA PHE A 123 -9.03 -10.17 0.89
C PHE A 123 -7.76 -10.66 1.55
N TYR A 124 -7.90 -11.33 2.67
CA TYR A 124 -6.79 -11.90 3.42
C TYR A 124 -7.03 -13.37 3.69
N ARG A 125 -6.04 -14.20 3.37
CA ARG A 125 -5.98 -15.59 3.77
C ARG A 125 -5.76 -15.70 5.29
N SER A 126 -5.76 -16.90 5.82
CA SER A 126 -5.52 -17.15 7.24
C SER A 126 -4.14 -16.71 7.76
N ALA A 127 -3.16 -16.49 6.86
CA ALA A 127 -1.78 -16.16 7.23
C ALA A 127 -1.11 -15.10 6.32
N GLY A 128 -1.87 -14.39 5.48
CA GLY A 128 -1.31 -13.38 4.58
C GLY A 128 -2.32 -12.75 3.62
N GLU A 129 -1.86 -11.81 2.79
CA GLU A 129 -2.68 -11.23 1.73
C GLU A 129 -2.95 -12.26 0.62
N VAL A 130 -4.07 -12.08 -0.08
CA VAL A 130 -4.37 -12.79 -1.34
C VAL A 130 -3.34 -12.40 -2.40
N LEU A 131 -2.72 -13.39 -3.04
CA LEU A 131 -1.76 -13.22 -4.11
C LEU A 131 -2.43 -13.30 -5.50
N LYS A 132 -1.69 -13.08 -6.58
CA LYS A 132 -2.24 -13.06 -7.95
C LYS A 132 -2.77 -14.42 -8.41
N GLU A 133 -2.17 -15.51 -7.94
CA GLU A 133 -2.68 -16.88 -8.16
C GLU A 133 -4.01 -17.13 -7.44
N ASP A 134 -4.17 -16.58 -6.23
CA ASP A 134 -5.43 -16.66 -5.48
C ASP A 134 -6.55 -15.88 -6.18
N GLU A 135 -6.26 -14.68 -6.73
CA GLU A 135 -7.23 -13.91 -7.52
C GLU A 135 -7.73 -14.71 -8.74
N ALA A 136 -6.83 -15.44 -9.40
CA ALA A 136 -7.20 -16.34 -10.49
C ALA A 136 -8.08 -17.50 -9.98
N GLY A 137 -7.78 -18.04 -8.80
CA GLY A 137 -8.59 -19.05 -8.11
C GLY A 137 -9.99 -18.55 -7.77
N MET A 138 -10.09 -17.37 -7.17
CA MET A 138 -11.34 -16.70 -6.84
C MET A 138 -12.19 -16.41 -8.09
N SER A 139 -11.56 -15.95 -9.17
CA SER A 139 -12.26 -15.60 -10.42
C SER A 139 -13.00 -16.78 -11.05
N ARG A 140 -12.53 -18.01 -10.83
CA ARG A 140 -13.13 -19.25 -11.37
C ARG A 140 -14.29 -19.75 -10.52
N GLN A 141 -14.46 -19.26 -9.28
CA GLN A 141 -15.51 -19.74 -8.39
C GLN A 141 -16.90 -19.47 -8.96
N VAL A 142 -17.76 -20.47 -8.87
CA VAL A 142 -19.17 -20.36 -9.21
C VAL A 142 -19.94 -19.99 -7.94
N VAL A 143 -20.61 -18.86 -7.97
CA VAL A 143 -21.38 -18.33 -6.83
C VAL A 143 -22.88 -18.44 -7.11
N ASP A 144 -23.64 -18.80 -6.08
CA ASP A 144 -25.11 -18.79 -6.15
C ASP A 144 -25.65 -17.50 -5.53
N LEU A 145 -26.13 -16.61 -6.40
CA LEU A 145 -26.67 -15.33 -6.00
C LEU A 145 -28.12 -15.42 -5.46
N GLY A 146 -28.79 -16.59 -5.57
CA GLY A 146 -30.19 -16.75 -5.25
C GLY A 146 -31.11 -16.04 -6.27
N GLU A 147 -32.42 -16.32 -6.18
CA GLU A 147 -33.41 -15.65 -7.06
C GLU A 147 -33.99 -14.40 -6.40
N ASP A 148 -34.31 -14.48 -5.10
CA ASP A 148 -35.00 -13.42 -4.34
C ASP A 148 -34.09 -12.69 -3.33
N ARG A 149 -32.77 -12.92 -3.40
CA ARG A 149 -31.83 -12.31 -2.44
C ARG A 149 -31.61 -10.84 -2.66
N PHE A 150 -31.71 -10.39 -3.90
CA PHE A 150 -31.43 -9.01 -4.31
C PHE A 150 -32.61 -8.42 -5.10
N GLY A 151 -32.86 -7.13 -4.86
CA GLY A 151 -33.77 -6.34 -5.69
C GLY A 151 -33.24 -6.12 -7.11
N ALA A 152 -34.08 -5.51 -7.95
CA ALA A 152 -33.69 -5.15 -9.33
C ALA A 152 -32.51 -4.17 -9.40
N ASP A 153 -32.28 -3.40 -8.34
CA ASP A 153 -31.16 -2.48 -8.14
C ASP A 153 -29.87 -3.19 -7.65
N GLY A 154 -29.92 -4.49 -7.43
CA GLY A 154 -28.82 -5.28 -6.91
C GLY A 154 -28.54 -5.11 -5.42
N MET A 155 -29.43 -4.45 -4.67
CA MET A 155 -29.33 -4.34 -3.21
C MET A 155 -29.99 -5.54 -2.54
N LEU A 156 -29.56 -5.87 -1.31
CA LEU A 156 -30.17 -6.94 -0.51
C LEU A 156 -31.66 -6.67 -0.30
N ALA A 157 -32.52 -7.62 -0.65
CA ALA A 157 -33.99 -7.52 -0.44
C ALA A 157 -34.34 -7.44 1.06
N ILE A 158 -33.54 -8.10 1.91
CA ILE A 158 -33.62 -8.00 3.36
C ILE A 158 -32.30 -7.45 3.85
N PRO A 159 -32.28 -6.26 4.48
CA PRO A 159 -31.07 -5.67 5.01
C PRO A 159 -30.36 -6.60 6.01
N GLU A 160 -29.04 -6.69 5.91
CA GLU A 160 -28.22 -7.47 6.82
C GLU A 160 -27.73 -6.59 7.97
N THR A 161 -27.72 -7.15 9.17
CA THR A 161 -27.21 -6.47 10.37
C THR A 161 -25.83 -7.02 10.72
N LEU A 162 -24.87 -6.13 10.88
CA LEU A 162 -23.53 -6.49 11.35
C LEU A 162 -23.59 -6.97 12.80
N PRO A 163 -22.75 -7.95 13.19
CA PRO A 163 -22.62 -8.36 14.58
C PRO A 163 -22.14 -7.20 15.47
N ALA A 164 -22.19 -7.40 16.80
CA ALA A 164 -21.52 -6.50 17.72
C ALA A 164 -20.02 -6.42 17.42
N VAL A 165 -19.42 -5.24 17.65
CA VAL A 165 -18.00 -5.01 17.41
C VAL A 165 -17.16 -5.87 18.35
N THR A 166 -16.20 -6.57 17.76
CA THR A 166 -15.10 -7.25 18.46
C THR A 166 -13.92 -6.32 18.52
N ASP A 167 -13.43 -5.98 19.70
CA ASP A 167 -12.25 -5.13 19.86
C ASP A 167 -11.00 -5.84 19.36
N VAL A 168 -10.28 -5.16 18.44
CA VAL A 168 -9.00 -5.60 17.88
C VAL A 168 -7.90 -4.54 18.05
N GLU A 169 -8.26 -3.33 18.48
CA GLU A 169 -7.35 -2.20 18.59
C GLU A 169 -6.34 -2.39 19.73
N ASP A 170 -6.77 -2.91 20.87
CA ASP A 170 -5.90 -3.12 22.02
C ASP A 170 -4.69 -4.01 21.70
N ALA A 171 -4.87 -5.07 20.94
CA ALA A 171 -3.78 -5.94 20.53
C ALA A 171 -2.81 -5.23 19.56
N TYR A 172 -3.35 -4.39 18.68
CA TYR A 172 -2.56 -3.61 17.74
C TYR A 172 -1.76 -2.52 18.44
N VAL A 173 -2.34 -1.80 19.41
CA VAL A 173 -1.65 -0.82 20.24
C VAL A 173 -0.53 -1.48 21.04
N ARG A 174 -0.81 -2.58 21.77
CA ARG A 174 0.18 -3.31 22.57
C ARG A 174 1.37 -3.78 21.75
N ARG A 175 1.16 -4.21 20.50
CA ARG A 175 2.24 -4.60 19.59
C ARG A 175 3.38 -3.59 19.58
N TYR A 176 3.08 -2.29 19.55
CA TYR A 176 4.09 -1.24 19.49
C TYR A 176 4.60 -0.83 20.87
N ILE A 177 3.73 -0.81 21.88
CA ILE A 177 4.15 -0.50 23.25
C ILE A 177 5.13 -1.56 23.74
N ASP A 178 4.87 -2.85 23.47
CA ASP A 178 5.74 -3.96 23.86
C ASP A 178 7.08 -3.94 23.07
N HIS A 179 7.04 -3.52 21.79
CA HIS A 179 8.24 -3.45 20.96
C HIS A 179 9.15 -2.28 21.35
N PHE A 180 8.62 -1.06 21.42
CA PHE A 180 9.42 0.14 21.64
C PHE A 180 9.63 0.46 23.13
N GLY A 181 8.75 0.00 24.01
CA GLY A 181 8.71 0.25 25.43
C GLY A 181 8.00 1.56 25.80
N ALA A 182 7.31 1.56 26.92
CA ALA A 182 6.68 2.77 27.46
C ALA A 182 7.74 3.89 27.64
N GLY A 183 7.36 5.11 27.26
CA GLY A 183 8.29 6.26 27.34
C GLY A 183 9.30 6.37 26.19
N ALA A 184 9.22 5.51 25.16
CA ALA A 184 10.14 5.56 24.01
C ALA A 184 10.09 6.91 23.24
N LEU A 185 9.00 7.63 23.35
CA LEU A 185 8.78 8.97 22.76
C LEU A 185 8.75 10.10 23.80
N SER A 186 9.20 9.86 25.04
CA SER A 186 9.25 10.91 26.07
C SER A 186 10.07 12.11 25.61
N GLY A 187 9.47 13.31 25.72
CA GLY A 187 10.08 14.57 25.29
C GLY A 187 9.92 14.86 23.80
N LYS A 188 9.27 13.99 23.05
CA LYS A 188 8.89 14.25 21.65
C LYS A 188 7.54 14.93 21.56
N ARG A 189 7.45 15.96 20.70
CA ARG A 189 6.23 16.67 20.37
C ARG A 189 5.82 16.35 18.94
N VAL A 190 4.67 15.69 18.75
CA VAL A 190 4.23 15.14 17.46
C VAL A 190 2.87 15.66 17.03
N GLY A 191 2.78 16.25 15.86
CA GLY A 191 1.50 16.58 15.23
C GLY A 191 0.86 15.33 14.62
N VAL A 192 -0.42 15.09 14.87
CA VAL A 192 -1.18 13.98 14.28
C VAL A 192 -2.22 14.55 13.31
N TYR A 193 -1.90 14.51 12.01
CA TYR A 193 -2.86 14.91 10.98
C TYR A 193 -3.90 13.82 10.79
N GLN A 194 -5.07 14.03 11.37
CA GLN A 194 -6.12 13.02 11.49
C GLN A 194 -6.93 12.81 10.22
N HIS A 195 -7.22 13.88 9.46
CA HIS A 195 -8.21 13.94 8.38
C HIS A 195 -9.37 12.94 8.59
N SER A 196 -9.67 12.06 7.62
CA SER A 196 -10.65 10.98 7.72
C SER A 196 -10.01 9.60 7.76
N ALA A 197 -8.74 9.48 8.18
CA ALA A 197 -8.08 8.19 8.33
C ALA A 197 -8.78 7.35 9.39
N VAL A 198 -8.98 6.06 9.12
CA VAL A 198 -9.67 5.17 10.07
C VAL A 198 -8.83 4.93 11.33
N GLY A 199 -7.52 4.94 11.22
CA GLY A 199 -6.58 4.75 12.33
C GLY A 199 -6.22 6.02 13.10
N ARG A 200 -6.85 7.16 12.83
CA ARG A 200 -6.50 8.48 13.40
C ARG A 200 -6.47 8.51 14.93
N ASP A 201 -7.41 7.83 15.57
CA ASP A 201 -7.50 7.80 17.05
C ASP A 201 -6.58 6.73 17.64
N VAL A 202 -6.41 5.58 16.96
CA VAL A 202 -5.48 4.51 17.35
C VAL A 202 -4.03 4.99 17.25
N LEU A 203 -3.66 5.73 16.19
CA LEU A 203 -2.33 6.31 16.05
C LEU A 203 -2.03 7.30 17.17
N ALA A 204 -2.99 8.20 17.47
CA ALA A 204 -2.88 9.15 18.58
C ALA A 204 -2.69 8.42 19.94
N ARG A 205 -3.45 7.35 20.17
CA ARG A 205 -3.32 6.52 21.36
C ARG A 205 -1.93 5.88 21.47
N ILE A 206 -1.42 5.26 20.39
CA ILE A 206 -0.10 4.64 20.38
C ILE A 206 0.99 5.64 20.74
N LEU A 207 0.98 6.84 20.11
CA LEU A 207 1.97 7.88 20.38
C LEU A 207 1.91 8.37 21.83
N THR A 208 0.71 8.57 22.36
CA THR A 208 0.50 8.99 23.75
C THR A 208 0.98 7.93 24.74
N GLU A 209 0.63 6.65 24.53
CA GLU A 209 1.07 5.54 25.40
C GLU A 209 2.59 5.31 25.34
N LEU A 210 3.25 5.70 24.23
CA LEU A 210 4.71 5.72 24.10
C LEU A 210 5.36 6.98 24.73
N GLY A 211 4.55 7.93 25.23
CA GLY A 211 5.03 9.09 25.99
C GLY A 211 5.24 10.36 25.17
N ALA A 212 4.76 10.44 23.92
CA ALA A 212 4.80 11.66 23.14
C ALA A 212 3.77 12.69 23.64
N GLU A 213 4.13 13.97 23.56
CA GLU A 213 3.16 15.09 23.58
C GLU A 213 2.58 15.21 22.17
N ILE A 214 1.26 15.08 22.03
CA ILE A 214 0.62 15.10 20.72
C ILE A 214 -0.30 16.31 20.56
N GLU A 215 -0.40 16.80 19.32
CA GLU A 215 -1.41 17.77 18.90
C GLU A 215 -2.25 17.16 17.77
N LEU A 216 -3.58 17.15 17.93
CA LEU A 216 -4.51 16.60 16.95
C LEU A 216 -4.87 17.67 15.91
N LEU A 217 -4.60 17.40 14.64
CA LEU A 217 -4.67 18.35 13.54
C LEU A 217 -5.65 17.90 12.46
N GLY A 218 -6.40 18.83 11.90
CA GLY A 218 -7.12 18.66 10.64
C GLY A 218 -8.14 17.51 10.60
N ARG A 219 -8.80 17.17 11.73
CA ARG A 219 -9.83 16.13 11.77
C ARG A 219 -11.00 16.47 10.84
N SER A 220 -11.45 15.50 10.06
CA SER A 220 -12.57 15.64 9.13
C SER A 220 -13.56 14.49 9.30
N GLU A 221 -14.84 14.81 9.29
CA GLU A 221 -15.94 13.84 9.24
C GLU A 221 -16.36 13.55 7.78
N THR A 222 -15.87 14.34 6.83
CA THR A 222 -15.99 14.05 5.40
C THR A 222 -14.75 13.32 4.93
N PHE A 223 -14.92 12.28 4.11
CA PHE A 223 -13.79 11.51 3.60
C PHE A 223 -12.85 12.38 2.76
N VAL A 224 -11.57 12.38 3.12
CA VAL A 224 -10.48 13.09 2.46
C VAL A 224 -9.53 12.05 1.87
N PRO A 225 -9.39 11.97 0.54
CA PRO A 225 -8.46 11.02 -0.09
C PRO A 225 -7.02 11.55 0.07
N VAL A 226 -6.24 10.94 0.95
CA VAL A 226 -4.82 11.24 1.13
C VAL A 226 -3.99 10.15 0.47
N ASP A 227 -3.21 10.53 -0.54
CA ASP A 227 -2.26 9.65 -1.21
C ASP A 227 -0.85 9.90 -0.65
N THR A 228 -0.23 8.86 -0.11
CA THR A 228 1.09 8.96 0.52
C THR A 228 2.25 8.95 -0.48
N GLU A 229 1.99 8.63 -1.74
CA GLU A 229 2.97 8.68 -2.83
C GLU A 229 2.87 9.98 -3.64
N ALA A 230 1.62 10.46 -3.88
CA ALA A 230 1.31 11.70 -4.59
C ALA A 230 0.61 12.67 -3.64
N ILE A 231 1.37 13.25 -2.71
CA ILE A 231 0.86 14.13 -1.65
C ILE A 231 0.25 15.38 -2.27
N ARG A 232 -0.96 15.73 -1.85
CA ARG A 232 -1.68 16.89 -2.37
C ARG A 232 -0.97 18.20 -1.97
N PRO A 233 -0.98 19.22 -2.85
CA PRO A 233 -0.39 20.53 -2.54
C PRO A 233 -0.91 21.15 -1.25
N GLU A 234 -2.21 20.95 -0.94
CA GLU A 234 -2.83 21.44 0.29
C GLU A 234 -2.19 20.81 1.53
N ASP A 235 -1.93 19.50 1.51
CA ASP A 235 -1.30 18.78 2.63
C ASP A 235 0.17 19.19 2.81
N VAL A 236 0.85 19.56 1.72
CA VAL A 236 2.22 20.12 1.79
C VAL A 236 2.23 21.49 2.48
N VAL A 237 1.27 22.35 2.16
CA VAL A 237 1.14 23.69 2.78
C VAL A 237 0.81 23.55 4.26
N LEU A 238 -0.22 22.75 4.60
CA LEU A 238 -0.67 22.52 5.97
C LEU A 238 0.48 22.02 6.86
N ALA A 239 1.26 21.06 6.41
CA ALA A 239 2.36 20.51 7.22
C ALA A 239 3.40 21.58 7.57
N ARG A 240 3.77 22.45 6.60
CA ARG A 240 4.71 23.56 6.83
C ARG A 240 4.16 24.60 7.80
N GLU A 241 2.90 24.95 7.65
CA GLU A 241 2.22 25.89 8.54
C GLU A 241 2.17 25.35 9.98
N TRP A 242 1.77 24.09 10.15
CA TRP A 242 1.72 23.45 11.47
C TRP A 242 3.12 23.30 12.11
N ALA A 243 4.13 22.89 11.32
CA ALA A 243 5.50 22.82 11.83
C ALA A 243 6.00 24.17 12.32
N ALA A 244 5.77 25.24 11.55
CA ALA A 244 6.14 26.60 11.94
C ALA A 244 5.36 27.13 13.16
N GLN A 245 4.07 26.78 13.26
CA GLN A 245 3.20 27.24 14.34
C GLN A 245 3.48 26.55 15.69
N TYR A 246 3.71 25.23 15.65
CA TYR A 246 3.74 24.42 16.87
C TYR A 246 5.15 23.93 17.25
N GLY A 247 6.13 23.92 16.34
CA GLY A 247 7.49 23.45 16.60
C GLY A 247 7.53 21.97 16.94
N PHE A 248 6.93 21.12 16.10
CA PHE A 248 6.94 19.68 16.27
C PHE A 248 8.30 19.05 15.96
N ASP A 249 8.60 17.90 16.58
CA ASP A 249 9.69 17.01 16.12
C ASP A 249 9.33 16.31 14.80
N ALA A 250 8.04 16.04 14.59
CA ALA A 250 7.49 15.47 13.35
C ALA A 250 5.97 15.67 13.28
N ILE A 251 5.42 15.54 12.07
CA ILE A 251 3.98 15.42 11.85
C ILE A 251 3.72 14.05 11.22
N VAL A 252 2.75 13.31 11.74
CA VAL A 252 2.40 11.97 11.24
C VAL A 252 0.97 11.90 10.76
N SER A 253 0.72 11.05 9.77
CA SER A 253 -0.58 10.73 9.23
C SER A 253 -0.56 9.35 8.56
N THR A 254 -1.69 8.95 7.97
CA THR A 254 -1.78 7.74 7.15
C THR A 254 -2.69 8.01 5.95
N ASP A 255 -2.84 7.04 5.03
CA ASP A 255 -3.94 7.05 4.08
C ASP A 255 -5.28 6.62 4.74
N GLY A 256 -6.34 6.51 3.94
CA GLY A 256 -7.71 6.33 4.44
C GLY A 256 -7.93 5.09 5.30
N ASP A 257 -7.32 3.96 4.98
CA ASP A 257 -7.41 2.70 5.73
C ASP A 257 -6.18 2.39 6.58
N SER A 258 -5.29 3.37 6.71
CA SER A 258 -4.16 3.42 7.64
C SER A 258 -3.17 2.25 7.50
N ASP A 259 -2.93 1.82 6.25
CA ASP A 259 -1.91 0.84 5.92
C ASP A 259 -0.63 1.46 5.32
N ARG A 260 -0.67 2.78 4.98
CA ARG A 260 0.45 3.54 4.41
C ARG A 260 0.78 4.73 5.29
N PRO A 261 2.03 4.87 5.72
CA PRO A 261 2.47 5.97 6.56
C PRO A 261 2.67 7.27 5.78
N LEU A 262 2.49 8.37 6.45
CA LEU A 262 2.90 9.69 6.04
C LEU A 262 3.57 10.37 7.23
N ILE A 263 4.84 10.76 7.10
CA ILE A 263 5.59 11.47 8.13
C ILE A 263 6.30 12.68 7.53
N ALA A 264 6.16 13.83 8.18
CA ALA A 264 6.96 15.01 7.87
C ALA A 264 8.02 15.23 8.96
N ASP A 265 9.15 15.80 8.54
CA ASP A 265 10.20 16.24 9.45
C ASP A 265 9.81 17.49 10.26
N GLU A 266 10.70 17.96 11.10
CA GLU A 266 10.52 19.14 11.97
C GLU A 266 10.27 20.45 11.20
N THR A 267 10.53 20.46 9.89
CA THR A 267 10.25 21.61 9.00
C THR A 267 8.91 21.52 8.29
N GLY A 268 8.19 20.40 8.46
CA GLY A 268 6.95 20.10 7.76
C GLY A 268 7.16 19.57 6.33
N LYS A 269 8.37 19.09 6.00
CA LYS A 269 8.63 18.43 4.72
C LYS A 269 8.28 16.95 4.83
N TRP A 270 7.31 16.50 4.02
CA TRP A 270 6.92 15.11 3.95
C TRP A 270 8.03 14.22 3.37
N LEU A 271 8.31 13.12 4.04
CA LEU A 271 9.25 12.11 3.58
C LEU A 271 8.60 11.26 2.47
N ARG A 272 9.43 10.83 1.53
CA ARG A 272 9.05 9.78 0.58
C ARG A 272 8.92 8.44 1.31
N GLY A 273 7.87 7.68 0.96
CA GLY A 273 7.59 6.41 1.61
C GLY A 273 8.69 5.37 1.45
N ASP A 274 9.38 5.34 0.30
CA ASP A 274 10.52 4.45 0.06
C ASP A 274 11.74 4.81 0.91
N VAL A 275 11.99 6.11 1.15
CA VAL A 275 13.05 6.56 2.06
C VAL A 275 12.72 6.18 3.51
N LEU A 276 11.46 6.36 3.91
CA LEU A 276 10.97 5.89 5.21
C LEU A 276 11.16 4.37 5.38
N GLY A 277 10.90 3.61 4.30
CA GLY A 277 11.14 2.16 4.25
C GLY A 277 12.59 1.78 4.50
N ILE A 278 13.57 2.52 3.93
CA ILE A 278 15.00 2.31 4.17
C ILE A 278 15.34 2.53 5.64
N LEU A 279 14.90 3.66 6.22
CA LEU A 279 15.16 3.99 7.63
C LEU A 279 14.58 2.95 8.57
N CYS A 280 13.34 2.51 8.33
CA CYS A 280 12.70 1.47 9.11
C CYS A 280 13.43 0.13 8.97
N SER A 281 13.79 -0.27 7.75
CA SER A 281 14.53 -1.52 7.49
C SER A 281 15.85 -1.58 8.26
N ALA A 282 16.60 -0.48 8.25
CA ALA A 282 17.84 -0.36 9.02
C ALA A 282 17.57 -0.47 10.52
N ARG A 283 16.53 0.20 11.02
CA ARG A 283 16.18 0.24 12.45
C ARG A 283 15.75 -1.11 13.00
N VAL A 284 15.05 -1.92 12.21
CA VAL A 284 14.62 -3.28 12.60
C VAL A 284 15.70 -4.34 12.36
N GLY A 285 16.86 -3.96 11.84
CA GLY A 285 17.98 -4.87 11.58
C GLY A 285 17.73 -5.81 10.41
N ALA A 286 17.07 -5.35 9.35
CA ALA A 286 16.80 -6.14 8.17
C ALA A 286 18.08 -6.67 7.53
N THR A 287 18.12 -7.95 7.20
CA THR A 287 19.21 -8.59 6.44
C THR A 287 18.89 -8.68 4.96
N SER A 288 17.59 -8.79 4.63
CA SER A 288 17.08 -8.75 3.25
C SER A 288 15.91 -7.78 3.14
N VAL A 289 15.95 -6.93 2.12
CA VAL A 289 14.94 -5.93 1.81
C VAL A 289 14.31 -6.23 0.46
N VAL A 290 12.99 -6.31 0.41
CA VAL A 290 12.22 -6.51 -0.82
C VAL A 290 11.44 -5.25 -1.15
N THR A 291 11.59 -4.70 -2.36
CA THR A 291 10.92 -3.45 -2.73
C THR A 291 10.67 -3.39 -4.25
N PRO A 292 9.63 -2.68 -4.71
CA PRO A 292 9.37 -2.51 -6.14
C PRO A 292 10.49 -1.78 -6.88
N VAL A 293 10.57 -2.02 -8.19
CA VAL A 293 11.53 -1.34 -9.09
C VAL A 293 11.36 0.18 -9.15
N SER A 294 10.21 0.72 -8.72
CA SER A 294 9.94 2.16 -8.62
C SER A 294 10.52 2.82 -7.38
N SER A 295 10.95 2.04 -6.38
CA SER A 295 11.51 2.59 -5.15
C SER A 295 12.93 3.12 -5.34
N ASN A 296 13.32 4.06 -4.50
CA ASN A 296 14.57 4.80 -4.53
C ASN A 296 15.81 3.88 -4.43
N THR A 297 16.84 4.16 -5.26
CA THR A 297 18.09 3.38 -5.28
C THR A 297 19.03 3.66 -4.08
N ALA A 298 18.67 4.57 -3.20
CA ALA A 298 19.41 4.75 -1.95
C ALA A 298 19.46 3.46 -1.12
N VAL A 299 18.51 2.53 -1.29
CA VAL A 299 18.50 1.25 -0.60
C VAL A 299 19.74 0.41 -0.90
N GLU A 300 20.11 0.25 -2.17
CA GLU A 300 21.33 -0.46 -2.57
C GLU A 300 22.58 0.37 -2.28
N LYS A 301 22.52 1.67 -2.60
CA LYS A 301 23.67 2.58 -2.44
C LYS A 301 24.06 2.80 -0.98
N SER A 302 23.16 2.58 -0.02
CA SER A 302 23.45 2.68 1.40
C SER A 302 24.40 1.61 1.90
N GLY A 303 24.44 0.44 1.26
CA GLY A 303 25.21 -0.71 1.70
C GLY A 303 24.78 -1.29 3.06
N LEU A 304 23.60 -0.93 3.56
CA LEU A 304 23.10 -1.32 4.88
C LEU A 304 22.58 -2.77 4.94
N PHE A 305 22.21 -3.37 3.80
CA PHE A 305 21.50 -4.64 3.75
C PHE A 305 22.33 -5.70 3.02
N GLY A 306 22.22 -6.94 3.48
CA GLY A 306 22.88 -8.09 2.84
C GLY A 306 22.31 -8.43 1.48
N ALA A 307 21.00 -8.23 1.29
CA ALA A 307 20.31 -8.42 0.03
C ALA A 307 19.24 -7.34 -0.20
N VAL A 308 19.10 -6.89 -1.46
CA VAL A 308 18.00 -6.04 -1.93
C VAL A 308 17.37 -6.71 -3.14
N VAL A 309 16.10 -7.07 -3.04
CA VAL A 309 15.35 -7.77 -4.09
C VAL A 309 14.33 -6.83 -4.70
N ARG A 310 14.41 -6.62 -6.02
CA ARG A 310 13.47 -5.77 -6.76
C ARG A 310 12.33 -6.60 -7.34
N THR A 311 11.10 -6.07 -7.20
CA THR A 311 9.88 -6.72 -7.67
C THR A 311 9.09 -5.83 -8.62
N ARG A 312 8.03 -6.38 -9.21
CA ARG A 312 6.95 -5.58 -9.78
C ARG A 312 6.28 -4.73 -8.69
N ILE A 313 5.59 -3.67 -9.13
CA ILE A 313 4.83 -2.78 -8.25
C ILE A 313 3.56 -3.49 -7.75
N GLY A 314 3.43 -3.57 -6.43
CA GLY A 314 2.28 -4.13 -5.73
C GLY A 314 2.65 -5.10 -4.62
N SER A 315 1.94 -5.00 -3.48
CA SER A 315 2.21 -5.84 -2.29
C SER A 315 2.22 -7.35 -2.57
N PRO A 316 1.38 -7.93 -3.46
CA PRO A 316 1.46 -9.37 -3.73
C PRO A 316 2.82 -9.83 -4.25
N TYR A 317 3.47 -9.01 -5.08
CA TYR A 317 4.81 -9.34 -5.60
C TYR A 317 5.90 -9.17 -4.53
N VAL A 318 5.77 -8.14 -3.70
CA VAL A 318 6.66 -7.94 -2.56
C VAL A 318 6.55 -9.11 -1.59
N ILE A 319 5.34 -9.51 -1.22
CA ILE A 319 5.10 -10.64 -0.31
C ILE A 319 5.65 -11.95 -0.87
N SER A 320 5.39 -12.26 -2.14
CA SER A 320 5.90 -13.47 -2.78
C SER A 320 7.43 -13.51 -2.77
N ALA A 321 8.12 -12.41 -3.06
CA ALA A 321 9.57 -12.34 -2.99
C ALA A 321 10.10 -12.41 -1.54
N MET A 322 9.42 -11.80 -0.57
CA MET A 322 9.74 -11.96 0.85
C MET A 322 9.68 -13.42 1.30
N GLN A 323 8.67 -14.17 0.85
CA GLN A 323 8.57 -15.61 1.12
C GLN A 323 9.75 -16.39 0.53
N GLY A 324 10.21 -16.00 -0.68
CA GLY A 324 11.42 -16.55 -1.31
C GLY A 324 12.68 -16.31 -0.46
N GLU A 325 12.87 -15.08 0.05
CA GLU A 325 14.00 -14.73 0.91
C GLU A 325 13.98 -15.48 2.26
N LEU A 326 12.78 -15.64 2.85
CA LEU A 326 12.59 -16.45 4.06
C LEU A 326 12.94 -17.92 3.80
N ALA A 327 12.49 -18.47 2.68
CA ALA A 327 12.82 -19.86 2.29
C ALA A 327 14.30 -20.05 1.99
N ALA A 328 15.00 -19.02 1.51
CA ALA A 328 16.44 -18.99 1.32
C ALA A 328 17.26 -18.85 2.63
N GLY A 329 16.57 -18.65 3.77
CA GLY A 329 17.21 -18.60 5.10
C GLY A 329 17.65 -17.20 5.54
N SER A 330 17.18 -16.13 4.91
CA SER A 330 17.43 -14.76 5.37
C SER A 330 16.85 -14.55 6.77
N ALA A 331 17.65 -13.97 7.68
CA ALA A 331 17.31 -13.91 9.11
C ALA A 331 16.17 -12.91 9.40
N VAL A 332 16.28 -11.69 8.87
CA VAL A 332 15.26 -10.65 9.00
C VAL A 332 14.89 -10.14 7.62
N VAL A 333 13.69 -10.50 7.16
CA VAL A 333 13.16 -10.13 5.86
C VAL A 333 12.08 -9.08 6.05
N VAL A 334 12.20 -7.98 5.33
CA VAL A 334 11.20 -6.92 5.28
C VAL A 334 10.86 -6.56 3.84
N GLY A 335 9.68 -5.99 3.65
CA GLY A 335 9.27 -5.40 2.38
C GLY A 335 8.74 -3.99 2.58
N TYR A 336 8.83 -3.14 1.55
CA TYR A 336 8.15 -1.86 1.53
C TYR A 336 7.87 -1.41 0.09
N GLU A 337 6.92 -0.50 -0.07
CA GLU A 337 6.56 0.10 -1.35
C GLU A 337 6.89 1.61 -1.36
N ALA A 338 6.90 2.22 -2.55
CA ALA A 338 7.14 3.67 -2.70
C ALA A 338 6.10 4.54 -1.95
N ASN A 339 4.91 4.00 -1.72
CA ASN A 339 3.85 4.63 -0.92
C ASN A 339 4.09 4.55 0.61
N GLY A 340 5.18 3.90 1.06
CA GLY A 340 5.58 3.75 2.45
C GLY A 340 4.99 2.55 3.18
N GLY A 341 4.03 1.84 2.60
CA GLY A 341 3.49 0.62 3.20
C GLY A 341 4.59 -0.38 3.51
N PHE A 342 4.80 -0.69 4.79
CA PHE A 342 5.91 -1.51 5.29
C PHE A 342 5.41 -2.89 5.71
N LEU A 343 6.11 -3.95 5.31
CA LEU A 343 5.75 -5.34 5.57
C LEU A 343 6.85 -6.01 6.39
N LEU A 344 6.52 -6.49 7.57
CA LEU A 344 7.44 -7.22 8.42
C LEU A 344 7.30 -8.74 8.17
N GLY A 345 8.22 -9.32 7.40
CA GLY A 345 8.18 -10.74 7.03
C GLY A 345 8.71 -11.68 8.11
N SER A 346 9.61 -11.21 8.97
CA SER A 346 10.21 -11.97 10.07
C SER A 346 9.81 -11.42 11.42
N ALA A 347 9.85 -12.26 12.46
CA ALA A 347 9.83 -11.75 13.82
C ALA A 347 11.15 -10.98 14.11
N ILE A 348 11.03 -9.89 14.85
CA ILE A 348 12.19 -9.07 15.26
C ILE A 348 12.28 -9.02 16.79
N PRO A 349 13.49 -8.89 17.35
CA PRO A 349 13.65 -8.76 18.80
C PRO A 349 12.88 -7.55 19.33
N GLY A 350 12.14 -7.73 20.42
CA GLY A 350 11.59 -6.61 21.17
C GLY A 350 12.61 -6.01 22.12
N LYS A 351 12.23 -4.93 22.79
CA LYS A 351 13.13 -4.20 23.70
C LYS A 351 13.40 -4.95 25.00
N THR A 352 12.46 -5.79 25.43
CA THR A 352 12.60 -6.64 26.61
C THR A 352 13.24 -7.95 26.22
N GLU A 353 14.25 -8.41 27.00
CA GLU A 353 14.91 -9.70 26.74
C GLU A 353 13.91 -10.85 26.66
N GLY A 354 13.99 -11.64 25.58
CA GLY A 354 13.06 -12.73 25.30
C GLY A 354 11.73 -12.30 24.66
N SER A 355 11.45 -11.02 24.52
CA SER A 355 10.28 -10.55 23.75
C SER A 355 10.60 -10.47 22.25
N ALA A 356 9.58 -10.72 21.42
CA ALA A 356 9.69 -10.59 19.98
C ALA A 356 8.40 -10.01 19.39
N THR A 357 8.57 -9.07 18.47
CA THR A 357 7.46 -8.59 17.65
C THR A 357 7.26 -9.55 16.49
N ARG A 358 6.09 -10.18 16.43
CA ARG A 358 5.76 -11.17 15.40
C ARG A 358 5.75 -10.54 14.01
N ALA A 359 6.02 -11.36 13.00
CA ALA A 359 5.81 -10.98 11.60
C ALA A 359 4.38 -10.47 11.38
N LEU A 360 4.25 -9.49 10.48
CA LEU A 360 2.97 -8.99 9.97
C LEU A 360 3.16 -8.75 8.46
N PRO A 361 2.94 -9.80 7.63
CA PRO A 361 3.21 -9.73 6.19
C PRO A 361 2.07 -9.03 5.44
N THR A 362 1.71 -7.86 5.90
CA THR A 362 0.83 -6.89 5.24
C THR A 362 1.33 -5.48 5.54
N ARG A 363 0.88 -4.50 4.77
CA ARG A 363 1.30 -3.11 4.97
C ARG A 363 0.90 -2.61 6.34
N ASP A 364 1.85 -1.96 7.01
CA ASP A 364 1.73 -1.36 8.33
C ASP A 364 2.28 0.07 8.30
N ALA A 365 1.46 1.03 8.67
CA ALA A 365 1.84 2.44 8.71
C ALA A 365 2.59 2.83 9.99
N VAL A 366 2.31 2.16 11.10
CA VAL A 366 2.76 2.61 12.43
C VAL A 366 4.23 2.24 12.69
N LEU A 367 4.64 1.02 12.35
CA LEU A 367 6.02 0.57 12.57
C LEU A 367 7.06 1.51 11.95
N PRO A 368 6.98 1.91 10.66
CA PRO A 368 7.98 2.80 10.07
C PRO A 368 7.97 4.21 10.69
N MET A 369 6.83 4.75 11.07
CA MET A 369 6.77 6.03 11.76
C MET A 369 7.48 5.97 13.12
N LEU A 370 7.20 4.94 13.91
CA LEU A 370 7.83 4.76 15.22
C LEU A 370 9.33 4.46 15.12
N ALA A 371 9.76 3.73 14.09
CA ALA A 371 11.17 3.45 13.84
C ALA A 371 11.99 4.75 13.66
N VAL A 372 11.42 5.72 12.92
CA VAL A 372 12.02 7.05 12.70
C VAL A 372 11.94 7.91 13.95
N LEU A 373 10.78 7.98 14.62
CA LEU A 373 10.58 8.82 15.79
C LEU A 373 11.43 8.39 17.00
N THR A 374 11.73 7.08 17.14
CA THR A 374 12.53 6.53 18.23
C THR A 374 14.02 6.39 17.89
N ALA A 375 14.44 6.79 16.69
CA ALA A 375 15.84 6.73 16.29
C ALA A 375 16.71 7.67 17.15
N PRO A 376 17.95 7.27 17.49
CA PRO A 376 18.88 8.09 18.27
C PRO A 376 19.53 9.18 17.39
N ALA A 377 18.71 10.00 16.77
CA ALA A 377 19.13 11.12 15.92
C ALA A 377 18.55 12.43 16.46
N PRO A 378 19.20 13.59 16.23
CA PRO A 378 18.73 14.87 16.74
C PRO A 378 17.38 15.29 16.13
N SER A 379 17.12 14.92 14.88
CA SER A 379 15.86 15.22 14.19
C SER A 379 15.59 14.19 13.09
N VAL A 380 14.38 14.26 12.50
CA VAL A 380 14.01 13.42 11.35
C VAL A 380 14.85 13.79 10.12
N SER A 381 15.05 15.09 9.84
CA SER A 381 15.86 15.54 8.72
C SER A 381 17.33 15.12 8.82
N ALA A 382 17.87 15.02 10.05
CA ALA A 382 19.25 14.54 10.26
C ALA A 382 19.42 13.08 9.83
N GLN A 383 18.41 12.21 10.02
CA GLN A 383 18.46 10.83 9.55
C GLN A 383 18.51 10.73 8.02
N LEU A 384 17.89 11.69 7.31
CA LEU A 384 17.89 11.73 5.85
C LEU A 384 19.26 12.13 5.29
N ALA A 385 20.00 12.98 6.02
CA ALA A 385 21.31 13.42 5.60
C ALA A 385 22.37 12.29 5.58
N ASP A 386 22.17 11.25 6.37
CA ASP A 386 23.04 10.07 6.43
C ASP A 386 22.81 9.07 5.29
N LEU A 387 21.71 9.23 4.53
CA LEU A 387 21.40 8.36 3.38
C LEU A 387 22.05 8.89 2.09
N PRO A 388 22.39 8.01 1.13
CA PRO A 388 22.74 8.44 -0.21
C PRO A 388 21.69 9.37 -0.79
N GLN A 389 22.11 10.54 -1.25
CA GLN A 389 21.20 11.57 -1.75
C GLN A 389 20.62 11.13 -3.10
N ARG A 390 19.45 10.51 -3.05
CA ARG A 390 18.69 10.08 -4.23
C ARG A 390 17.25 10.56 -4.09
N PHE A 391 16.78 11.25 -5.11
CA PHE A 391 15.46 11.88 -5.13
C PHE A 391 14.65 11.32 -6.27
N THR A 392 13.43 10.90 -5.99
CA THR A 392 12.50 10.37 -6.98
C THR A 392 11.37 11.34 -7.24
N PHE A 393 10.91 11.35 -8.49
CA PHE A 393 9.72 12.09 -8.91
C PHE A 393 8.87 11.21 -9.83
N SER A 394 7.55 11.39 -9.80
CA SER A 394 6.63 10.65 -10.66
C SER A 394 5.58 11.57 -11.26
N ASP A 395 5.28 11.34 -12.55
CA ASP A 395 4.21 11.99 -13.28
C ASP A 395 3.56 10.98 -14.24
N ARG A 396 2.54 11.41 -14.96
CA ARG A 396 1.78 10.56 -15.88
C ARG A 396 1.41 11.29 -17.16
N VAL A 397 1.35 10.54 -18.25
CA VAL A 397 0.76 11.00 -19.52
C VAL A 397 -0.65 10.46 -19.60
N THR A 398 -1.63 11.35 -19.71
CA THR A 398 -3.06 11.01 -19.89
C THR A 398 -3.68 11.92 -20.94
N PRO A 399 -4.59 11.42 -21.79
CA PRO A 399 -4.93 9.99 -21.95
C PRO A 399 -3.82 9.22 -22.65
N PHE A 400 -3.59 7.97 -22.24
CA PHE A 400 -2.61 7.07 -22.86
C PHE A 400 -3.23 5.69 -23.03
N PRO A 401 -3.83 5.38 -24.17
CA PRO A 401 -4.54 4.12 -24.39
C PRO A 401 -3.62 2.89 -24.30
N PRO A 402 -4.15 1.71 -23.95
CA PRO A 402 -3.37 0.48 -23.88
C PRO A 402 -2.61 0.15 -25.17
N GLU A 403 -3.18 0.45 -26.35
CA GLU A 403 -2.56 0.24 -27.64
C GLU A 403 -1.33 1.15 -27.84
N ALA A 404 -1.36 2.38 -27.36
CA ALA A 404 -0.22 3.29 -27.36
C ALA A 404 0.87 2.78 -26.42
N SER A 405 0.49 2.25 -25.25
CA SER A 405 1.43 1.57 -24.34
C SER A 405 2.10 0.37 -25.01
N ALA A 406 1.32 -0.52 -25.63
CA ALA A 406 1.84 -1.70 -26.31
C ALA A 406 2.80 -1.32 -27.45
N ARG A 407 2.47 -0.30 -28.26
CA ARG A 407 3.34 0.22 -29.30
C ARG A 407 4.64 0.76 -28.73
N LEU A 408 4.57 1.65 -27.73
CA LEU A 408 5.72 2.25 -27.08
C LEU A 408 6.68 1.18 -26.54
N PHE A 409 6.17 0.25 -25.73
CA PHE A 409 7.01 -0.80 -25.16
C PHE A 409 7.55 -1.78 -26.21
N GLY A 410 6.79 -2.05 -27.28
CA GLY A 410 7.26 -2.81 -28.43
C GLY A 410 8.45 -2.14 -29.14
N GLU A 411 8.35 -0.83 -29.37
CA GLU A 411 9.44 -0.04 -29.97
C GLU A 411 10.66 0.04 -29.04
N LEU A 412 10.46 0.36 -27.76
CA LEU A 412 11.56 0.52 -26.78
C LEU A 412 12.23 -0.80 -26.38
N SER A 413 11.61 -1.95 -26.63
CA SER A 413 12.13 -3.27 -26.33
C SER A 413 12.61 -4.02 -27.59
N ALA A 414 12.66 -3.36 -28.73
CA ALA A 414 13.09 -3.99 -29.99
C ALA A 414 14.60 -4.31 -30.00
N GLY A 415 14.95 -5.47 -30.55
CA GLY A 415 16.34 -5.94 -30.67
C GLY A 415 16.91 -6.53 -29.37
N ASP A 416 18.23 -6.70 -29.36
CA ASP A 416 18.98 -7.15 -28.20
C ASP A 416 19.21 -6.02 -27.16
N GLU A 417 19.82 -6.34 -26.06
CA GLU A 417 20.06 -5.37 -24.98
C GLU A 417 20.91 -4.17 -25.44
N ALA A 418 21.92 -4.40 -26.28
CA ALA A 418 22.77 -3.34 -26.81
C ALA A 418 21.97 -2.38 -27.72
N ALA A 419 21.09 -2.92 -28.57
CA ALA A 419 20.19 -2.09 -29.40
C ALA A 419 19.22 -1.28 -28.56
N GLN A 420 18.69 -1.87 -27.50
CA GLN A 420 17.77 -1.18 -26.58
C GLN A 420 18.48 -0.08 -25.76
N LEU A 421 19.69 -0.32 -25.26
CA LEU A 421 20.51 0.70 -24.60
C LEU A 421 20.82 1.86 -25.56
N ALA A 422 21.18 1.56 -26.81
CA ALA A 422 21.41 2.57 -27.85
C ALA A 422 20.14 3.39 -28.13
N LEU A 423 18.97 2.75 -28.14
CA LEU A 423 17.68 3.42 -28.36
C LEU A 423 17.32 4.35 -27.19
N GLN A 424 17.49 3.87 -25.92
CA GLN A 424 17.28 4.71 -24.73
C GLN A 424 18.24 5.91 -24.71
N SER A 425 19.51 5.66 -25.02
CA SER A 425 20.51 6.73 -25.16
C SER A 425 20.08 7.74 -26.23
N LYS A 426 19.67 7.29 -27.43
CA LYS A 426 19.20 8.19 -28.49
C LYS A 426 17.98 9.01 -28.09
N LEU A 427 17.01 8.42 -27.39
CA LEU A 427 15.76 9.07 -27.01
C LEU A 427 15.97 10.11 -25.91
N PHE A 428 16.88 9.86 -24.97
CA PHE A 428 17.06 10.66 -23.77
C PHE A 428 18.45 11.32 -23.67
N ALA A 429 19.33 11.19 -24.71
CA ALA A 429 20.72 11.64 -24.70
C ALA A 429 20.89 13.12 -24.33
N GLU A 430 20.00 13.99 -24.84
CA GLU A 430 20.09 15.44 -24.67
C GLU A 430 20.13 15.84 -23.19
N PHE A 431 19.39 15.12 -22.31
CA PHE A 431 19.26 15.49 -20.90
C PHE A 431 19.68 14.39 -19.92
N ALA A 432 19.61 13.10 -20.28
CA ALA A 432 19.98 12.00 -19.39
C ALA A 432 21.37 11.40 -19.71
N GLY A 433 21.84 11.53 -20.94
CA GLY A 433 23.10 10.96 -21.40
C GLY A 433 22.97 9.51 -21.87
N GLU A 434 24.06 8.74 -21.79
CA GLU A 434 24.14 7.35 -22.25
C GLU A 434 23.42 6.41 -21.26
N ALA A 435 22.55 5.53 -21.77
CA ALA A 435 21.93 4.46 -20.97
C ALA A 435 22.93 3.32 -20.77
N VAL A 436 23.08 2.87 -19.53
CA VAL A 436 24.07 1.87 -19.12
C VAL A 436 23.45 0.58 -18.61
N ALA A 437 22.17 0.59 -18.24
CA ALA A 437 21.43 -0.59 -17.82
C ALA A 437 19.94 -0.46 -18.10
N ILE A 438 19.28 -1.60 -18.34
CA ILE A 438 17.82 -1.70 -18.51
C ILE A 438 17.28 -2.80 -17.60
N ASP A 439 16.21 -2.49 -16.87
CA ASP A 439 15.43 -3.41 -16.08
C ASP A 439 14.00 -3.49 -16.63
N ARG A 440 13.49 -4.70 -16.84
CA ARG A 440 12.15 -4.99 -17.39
C ARG A 440 11.24 -5.71 -16.42
N THR A 441 11.56 -5.66 -15.14
CA THR A 441 10.77 -6.31 -14.08
C THR A 441 9.31 -5.82 -14.10
N ASP A 442 9.10 -4.50 -14.30
CA ASP A 442 7.76 -3.93 -14.46
C ASP A 442 7.80 -2.69 -15.37
N GLY A 443 7.47 -2.84 -16.63
CA GLY A 443 7.66 -1.82 -17.65
C GLY A 443 9.10 -1.75 -18.16
N LEU A 444 9.64 -0.55 -18.33
CA LEU A 444 11.00 -0.33 -18.80
C LEU A 444 11.71 0.73 -17.95
N ARG A 445 12.72 0.32 -17.21
CA ARG A 445 13.52 1.17 -16.33
C ARG A 445 14.95 1.24 -16.87
N ALA A 446 15.35 2.41 -17.36
CA ALA A 446 16.71 2.69 -17.84
C ALA A 446 17.50 3.46 -16.80
N THR A 447 18.76 3.05 -16.58
CA THR A 447 19.76 3.77 -15.77
C THR A 447 20.77 4.42 -16.70
N PHE A 448 21.12 5.65 -16.44
CA PHE A 448 22.01 6.46 -17.27
C PHE A 448 23.37 6.69 -16.59
N ALA A 449 24.43 6.89 -17.40
CA ALA A 449 25.80 7.03 -16.92
C ALA A 449 26.00 8.18 -15.89
N LYS A 450 25.19 9.23 -15.98
CA LYS A 450 25.17 10.33 -14.99
C LYS A 450 24.41 10.00 -13.69
N GLY A 451 23.98 8.73 -13.51
CA GLY A 451 23.26 8.28 -12.32
C GLY A 451 21.75 8.55 -12.33
N GLY A 452 21.21 9.19 -13.37
CA GLY A 452 19.76 9.37 -13.53
C GLY A 452 19.06 8.06 -13.85
N VAL A 453 17.77 7.94 -13.49
CA VAL A 453 16.91 6.81 -13.83
C VAL A 453 15.63 7.34 -14.47
N ILE A 454 15.19 6.69 -15.55
CA ILE A 454 13.86 6.89 -16.16
C ILE A 454 13.17 5.54 -16.20
N HIS A 455 11.99 5.46 -15.59
CA HIS A 455 11.19 4.25 -15.57
C HIS A 455 9.79 4.54 -16.13
N LEU A 456 9.45 3.88 -17.23
CA LEU A 456 8.18 3.98 -17.93
C LEU A 456 7.33 2.73 -17.65
N ARG A 457 6.07 2.92 -17.29
CA ARG A 457 5.14 1.82 -17.00
C ARG A 457 3.73 2.16 -17.48
N GLY A 458 3.13 1.27 -18.27
CA GLY A 458 1.70 1.34 -18.57
C GLY A 458 0.87 1.04 -17.32
N SER A 459 -0.18 1.82 -17.09
CA SER A 459 -1.12 1.51 -16.00
C SER A 459 -2.03 0.35 -16.39
N GLY A 460 -2.19 -0.63 -15.48
CA GLY A 460 -3.16 -1.72 -15.65
C GLY A 460 -4.61 -1.31 -15.34
N ASN A 461 -4.82 -0.14 -14.71
CA ASN A 461 -6.12 0.25 -14.16
C ASN A 461 -6.71 1.52 -14.80
N ALA A 462 -5.93 2.24 -15.60
CA ALA A 462 -6.34 3.49 -16.24
C ALA A 462 -5.59 3.67 -17.58
N PRO A 463 -6.16 4.41 -18.56
CA PRO A 463 -5.47 4.73 -19.81
C PRO A 463 -4.40 5.80 -19.57
N GLU A 464 -3.34 5.44 -18.88
CA GLU A 464 -2.22 6.32 -18.53
C GLU A 464 -0.87 5.60 -18.65
N LEU A 465 0.16 6.34 -19.03
CA LEU A 465 1.55 5.95 -18.91
C LEU A 465 2.17 6.68 -17.71
N ARG A 466 2.74 5.94 -16.80
CA ARG A 466 3.48 6.49 -15.65
C ARG A 466 4.95 6.64 -16.01
N CYS A 467 5.51 7.78 -15.64
CA CYS A 467 6.92 8.09 -15.76
C CYS A 467 7.49 8.39 -14.37
N TYR A 468 8.39 7.54 -13.92
CA TYR A 468 9.12 7.73 -12.67
C TYR A 468 10.56 8.11 -13.02
N THR A 469 11.12 9.07 -12.29
CA THR A 469 12.51 9.47 -12.47
C THR A 469 13.23 9.55 -11.13
N GLU A 470 14.54 9.39 -11.18
CA GLU A 470 15.41 9.50 -10.02
C GLU A 470 16.71 10.22 -10.40
N SER A 471 17.17 11.13 -9.52
CA SER A 471 18.44 11.86 -9.67
C SER A 471 19.08 12.17 -8.33
N GLU A 472 20.18 12.92 -8.32
CA GLU A 472 20.95 13.30 -7.12
C GLU A 472 20.37 14.53 -6.41
N SER A 473 19.43 15.23 -7.05
CA SER A 473 18.66 16.31 -6.43
C SER A 473 17.19 16.26 -6.84
N GLU A 474 16.31 16.84 -6.01
CA GLU A 474 14.87 16.93 -6.28
C GLU A 474 14.58 17.73 -7.56
N ALA A 475 15.28 18.85 -7.75
CA ALA A 475 15.13 19.68 -8.93
C ALA A 475 15.53 18.94 -10.22
N GLU A 476 16.62 18.17 -10.18
CA GLU A 476 17.04 17.35 -11.32
C GLU A 476 16.05 16.22 -11.61
N ALA A 477 15.53 15.54 -10.59
CA ALA A 477 14.53 14.48 -10.77
C ALA A 477 13.25 15.01 -11.44
N VAL A 478 12.79 16.19 -11.04
CA VAL A 478 11.64 16.89 -11.66
C VAL A 478 11.95 17.28 -13.11
N ALA A 479 13.12 17.91 -13.37
CA ALA A 479 13.52 18.32 -14.71
C ALA A 479 13.69 17.10 -15.65
N LEU A 480 14.28 16.02 -15.15
CA LEU A 480 14.44 14.76 -15.88
C LEU A 480 13.07 14.18 -16.26
N ASN A 481 12.10 14.22 -15.35
CA ASN A 481 10.74 13.73 -15.60
C ASN A 481 10.03 14.54 -16.67
N ALA A 482 10.03 15.87 -16.57
CA ALA A 482 9.39 16.75 -17.53
C ALA A 482 10.01 16.55 -18.95
N SER A 483 11.33 16.39 -19.02
CA SER A 483 12.03 16.13 -20.29
C SER A 483 11.68 14.75 -20.86
N ALA A 484 11.61 13.72 -20.02
CA ALA A 484 11.26 12.36 -20.43
C ALA A 484 9.80 12.29 -20.94
N VAL A 485 8.85 12.89 -20.22
CA VAL A 485 7.45 12.98 -20.65
C VAL A 485 7.32 13.69 -21.99
N LYS A 486 8.02 14.82 -22.17
CA LYS A 486 8.04 15.56 -23.44
C LYS A 486 8.60 14.69 -24.58
N ALA A 487 9.73 14.01 -24.38
CA ALA A 487 10.32 13.13 -25.38
C ALA A 487 9.38 11.98 -25.79
N ILE A 488 8.68 11.38 -24.82
CA ILE A 488 7.69 10.31 -25.10
C ILE A 488 6.49 10.85 -25.89
N ARG A 489 5.96 12.03 -25.54
CA ARG A 489 4.85 12.64 -26.28
C ARG A 489 5.26 12.92 -27.73
N ALA A 490 6.46 13.50 -27.96
CA ALA A 490 6.98 13.74 -29.29
C ALA A 490 7.18 12.45 -30.09
N LEU A 491 7.74 11.39 -29.48
CA LEU A 491 7.91 10.08 -30.12
C LEU A 491 6.60 9.50 -30.64
N LEU A 492 5.51 9.75 -29.93
CA LEU A 492 4.17 9.19 -30.23
C LEU A 492 3.28 10.14 -31.02
N GLY A 493 3.75 11.38 -31.30
CA GLY A 493 2.96 12.40 -32.00
C GLY A 493 1.75 12.87 -31.19
N LEU A 494 1.90 13.04 -29.88
CA LEU A 494 0.88 13.45 -28.92
C LEU A 494 0.99 14.92 -28.49
N ASP A 495 1.79 15.73 -29.21
CA ASP A 495 1.98 17.16 -28.97
C ASP A 495 0.86 18.01 -29.57
#